data_4eb90a35ddad6f93cb7e532a738d90fd
#
_entry.id   4eb90a35ddad6f93cb7e532a738d90fd
#
_cell.length_a   1.000
_cell.length_b   1.000
_cell.length_c   1.000
_cell.angle_alpha   90.00
_cell.angle_beta   90.00
_cell.angle_gamma   90.00
#
_symmetry.space_group_name_H-M   'P 1'
#
loop_
_entity.id
_entity.type
_entity.pdbx_description
1 polymer ?
#
loop_
_entity_poly.entity_id
_entity_poly.type
_entity_poly.pdbx_seq_one_letter_code
_entity_poly.pdbx_strand_id
1 'polypeptide(L)'
;MPGVVAAGTEPEPVTDPDAPGRPRLRHLLLIPVITALLAGTLGGALGYAFAVRGGAGGTVLGAEPAQPPALAQRKPESLAGVAERVLPSVVTVRVSSLGGTSEGSGFIASADGHVITNDHVVAGGSGKASVVFNDGSSAAATVVGQDPESDIAVIKVSRTGLRPVEFGDSDALAVGDPVLAIGSPLSLANTVTAGIVSALDRTMQAGEPGGPVRYYAAIQTDAAVNHGNSGGPLVDGAGRVVGVNSTIKSLVAEGQEAGNIGLAFAIPINQAKRVTQDIIGTGKARRTVIGAQVGGPGAGASGGVRLAAVEPSGPAAGAGLRVGDVILKLNGRPMTEPTDLIALVRKFAPGSVVTVEYRRGADRQNTSVTLAADAK
;
A
#
# COMPACT_ATOMS: atom_id res chain seq x y z
N MET A 1 4.85 -70.99 -83.90
CA MET A 1 4.55 -71.31 -85.33
C MET A 1 3.96 -70.07 -85.98
N PRO A 2 4.23 -69.84 -87.22
CA PRO A 2 4.88 -68.68 -87.80
C PRO A 2 3.99 -67.98 -88.83
N GLY A 3 4.55 -66.91 -89.38
CA GLY A 3 4.05 -66.32 -90.65
C GLY A 3 4.46 -64.87 -90.73
N VAL A 4 5.56 -64.56 -91.20
CA VAL A 4 6.10 -64.43 -92.59
C VAL A 4 5.33 -63.41 -93.43
N VAL A 5 6.07 -62.33 -93.73
CA VAL A 5 6.33 -61.62 -94.97
C VAL A 5 5.25 -60.71 -95.58
N ALA A 6 5.58 -59.48 -95.87
CA ALA A 6 6.04 -59.03 -97.13
C ALA A 6 6.46 -57.59 -97.19
N ALA A 7 7.58 -57.34 -97.90
CA ALA A 7 8.14 -56.05 -98.31
C ALA A 7 7.26 -55.33 -99.36
N GLY A 8 7.19 -54.04 -99.30
CA GLY A 8 6.59 -53.18 -100.28
C GLY A 8 7.35 -51.87 -100.39
N THR A 9 7.99 -51.74 -101.51
CA THR A 9 8.79 -50.67 -102.10
C THR A 9 8.41 -49.25 -101.85
N GLU A 10 9.45 -48.42 -101.54
CA GLU A 10 9.45 -46.93 -101.54
C GLU A 10 9.04 -46.36 -102.92
N PRO A 11 8.39 -45.29 -102.96
CA PRO A 11 8.53 -44.35 -104.04
C PRO A 11 9.28 -43.09 -103.67
N GLU A 12 10.08 -42.58 -104.59
CA GLU A 12 10.95 -41.35 -104.53
C GLU A 12 10.18 -40.08 -104.28
N PRO A 13 10.88 -39.09 -103.67
CA PRO A 13 10.26 -37.79 -103.28
C PRO A 13 10.18 -36.86 -104.49
N VAL A 14 8.98 -36.38 -104.76
CA VAL A 14 8.74 -35.24 -105.68
C VAL A 14 9.09 -33.93 -104.96
N THR A 15 10.08 -33.22 -105.49
CA THR A 15 10.47 -31.86 -105.06
C THR A 15 9.52 -30.83 -105.65
N ASP A 16 8.78 -30.14 -104.82
CA ASP A 16 7.99 -29.00 -105.19
C ASP A 16 8.84 -27.70 -104.99
N PRO A 17 9.03 -26.82 -106.01
CA PRO A 17 9.94 -25.66 -105.96
C PRO A 17 9.36 -24.45 -105.28
N ASP A 18 8.11 -24.41 -104.80
CA ASP A 18 7.46 -23.21 -104.29
C ASP A 18 7.10 -23.25 -102.77
N ALA A 19 7.89 -23.87 -101.92
CA ALA A 19 7.64 -23.83 -100.51
C ALA A 19 8.23 -22.58 -99.88
N PRO A 20 7.40 -21.73 -99.20
CA PRO A 20 7.93 -20.51 -98.53
C PRO A 20 8.84 -20.92 -97.38
N GLY A 21 10.00 -20.23 -97.32
CA GLY A 21 11.08 -20.45 -96.34
C GLY A 21 10.64 -20.45 -94.92
N ARG A 22 10.91 -21.52 -94.19
CA ARG A 22 10.65 -21.62 -92.72
C ARG A 22 11.47 -20.63 -91.95
N PRO A 23 10.81 -19.78 -91.12
CA PRO A 23 11.58 -18.83 -90.27
C PRO A 23 12.47 -19.64 -89.33
N ARG A 24 13.72 -19.15 -89.15
CA ARG A 24 14.74 -19.80 -88.33
C ARG A 24 14.27 -19.85 -86.85
N LEU A 25 14.01 -21.05 -86.31
CA LEU A 25 13.50 -21.33 -84.95
C LEU A 25 14.22 -20.61 -83.83
N ARG A 26 15.41 -20.09 -84.07
CA ARG A 26 16.20 -19.29 -83.15
C ARG A 26 15.57 -17.94 -82.79
N HIS A 27 14.83 -17.33 -83.69
CA HIS A 27 14.17 -16.01 -83.40
C HIS A 27 12.82 -16.20 -82.68
N LEU A 28 12.16 -17.35 -82.85
CA LEU A 28 10.88 -17.67 -82.19
C LEU A 28 11.06 -17.96 -80.68
N LEU A 29 12.25 -18.42 -80.24
CA LEU A 29 12.54 -18.68 -78.84
C LEU A 29 13.16 -17.47 -78.13
N LEU A 30 13.80 -16.57 -78.85
CA LEU A 30 14.41 -15.37 -78.29
C LEU A 30 13.39 -14.32 -77.80
N ILE A 31 12.31 -14.16 -78.50
CA ILE A 31 11.26 -13.19 -78.16
C ILE A 31 10.60 -13.51 -76.79
N PRO A 32 10.09 -14.75 -76.55
CA PRO A 32 9.50 -15.07 -75.25
C PRO A 32 10.49 -15.01 -74.09
N VAL A 33 11.77 -15.35 -74.32
CA VAL A 33 12.83 -15.28 -73.30
C VAL A 33 13.11 -13.83 -72.92
N ILE A 34 13.25 -12.95 -73.94
CA ILE A 34 13.46 -11.52 -73.69
C ILE A 34 12.24 -10.89 -72.99
N THR A 35 11.02 -11.27 -73.40
CA THR A 35 9.79 -10.79 -72.76
C THR A 35 9.69 -11.25 -71.33
N ALA A 36 10.05 -12.51 -71.04
CA ALA A 36 10.04 -13.04 -69.69
C ALA A 36 11.09 -12.37 -68.79
N LEU A 37 12.28 -12.06 -69.32
CA LEU A 37 13.31 -11.32 -68.61
C LEU A 37 12.90 -9.86 -68.33
N LEU A 38 12.31 -9.18 -69.30
CA LEU A 38 11.83 -7.81 -69.13
C LEU A 38 10.65 -7.77 -68.18
N ALA A 39 9.72 -8.68 -68.27
CA ALA A 39 8.59 -8.78 -67.31
C ALA A 39 9.08 -9.15 -65.89
N GLY A 40 10.07 -10.03 -65.78
CA GLY A 40 10.67 -10.43 -64.50
C GLY A 40 11.44 -9.29 -63.86
N THR A 41 12.23 -8.54 -64.62
CA THR A 41 12.98 -7.36 -64.10
C THR A 41 12.06 -6.22 -63.75
N LEU A 42 11.06 -5.95 -64.57
CA LEU A 42 10.07 -4.87 -64.31
C LEU A 42 9.20 -5.24 -63.09
N GLY A 43 8.73 -6.50 -63.04
CA GLY A 43 7.97 -6.99 -61.89
C GLY A 43 8.78 -7.01 -60.58
N GLY A 44 10.07 -7.43 -60.67
CA GLY A 44 11.00 -7.40 -59.55
C GLY A 44 11.31 -5.98 -59.07
N ALA A 45 11.53 -5.04 -60.01
CA ALA A 45 11.78 -3.63 -59.70
C ALA A 45 10.52 -2.94 -59.10
N LEU A 46 9.34 -3.23 -59.64
CA LEU A 46 8.07 -2.73 -59.12
C LEU A 46 7.75 -3.36 -57.73
N GLY A 47 7.97 -4.66 -57.60
CA GLY A 47 7.80 -5.38 -56.32
C GLY A 47 8.75 -4.84 -55.24
N TYR A 48 10.02 -4.62 -55.60
CA TYR A 48 11.01 -4.00 -54.71
C TYR A 48 10.64 -2.56 -54.37
N ALA A 49 10.22 -1.74 -55.35
CA ALA A 49 9.77 -0.38 -55.10
C ALA A 49 8.51 -0.33 -54.22
N PHE A 50 7.60 -1.30 -54.40
CA PHE A 50 6.41 -1.44 -53.52
C PHE A 50 6.78 -1.92 -52.14
N ALA A 51 7.73 -2.84 -51.98
CA ALA A 51 8.23 -3.30 -50.71
C ALA A 51 9.01 -2.19 -49.93
N VAL A 52 9.77 -1.36 -50.67
CA VAL A 52 10.56 -0.24 -50.09
C VAL A 52 9.71 1.02 -49.84
N ARG A 53 8.71 1.30 -50.68
CA ARG A 53 7.80 2.46 -50.52
C ARG A 53 6.50 2.16 -49.81
N GLY A 54 6.00 0.93 -49.96
CA GLY A 54 4.89 0.41 -49.20
C GLY A 54 5.46 -0.43 -48.07
N GLY A 55 6.25 0.19 -47.17
CA GLY A 55 6.86 -0.52 -46.08
C GLY A 55 5.93 -1.61 -45.60
N ALA A 56 6.43 -2.84 -45.39
CA ALA A 56 5.73 -3.85 -44.66
C ALA A 56 5.25 -3.21 -43.36
N GLY A 57 4.10 -2.54 -43.43
CA GLY A 57 3.43 -1.94 -42.33
C GLY A 57 2.99 -3.06 -41.43
N GLY A 58 3.93 -3.57 -40.65
CA GLY A 58 3.58 -4.21 -39.40
C GLY A 58 2.68 -3.20 -38.70
N THR A 59 1.47 -3.59 -38.38
CA THR A 59 0.55 -2.77 -37.62
C THR A 59 1.30 -2.31 -36.38
N VAL A 60 1.82 -1.07 -36.38
CA VAL A 60 2.42 -0.46 -35.20
C VAL A 60 1.26 -0.23 -34.26
N LEU A 61 1.12 -1.14 -33.31
CA LEU A 61 0.14 -1.00 -32.24
C LEU A 61 0.61 0.17 -31.35
N GLY A 62 -0.04 1.30 -31.49
CA GLY A 62 0.26 2.53 -30.77
C GLY A 62 1.00 3.56 -31.63
N ALA A 63 0.80 4.84 -31.32
CA ALA A 63 1.63 5.91 -31.85
C ALA A 63 3.05 5.72 -31.31
N GLU A 64 4.06 5.90 -32.15
CA GLU A 64 5.44 5.99 -31.70
C GLU A 64 5.49 7.08 -30.60
N PRO A 65 5.96 6.77 -29.39
CA PRO A 65 6.01 7.79 -28.36
C PRO A 65 6.89 8.91 -28.90
N ALA A 66 6.31 10.09 -29.02
CA ALA A 66 7.10 11.30 -29.19
C ALA A 66 8.19 11.24 -28.13
N GLN A 67 9.47 11.16 -28.53
CA GLN A 67 10.66 10.91 -27.71
C GLN A 67 10.32 10.86 -26.22
N PRO A 68 10.53 9.72 -25.48
CA PRO A 68 10.15 9.69 -24.08
C PRO A 68 10.76 10.95 -23.48
N PRO A 69 9.96 11.83 -22.86
CA PRO A 69 10.53 12.97 -22.16
C PRO A 69 11.59 12.37 -21.25
N ALA A 70 12.83 12.82 -21.39
CA ALA A 70 13.97 12.40 -20.57
C ALA A 70 13.42 12.25 -19.15
N LEU A 71 13.39 11.03 -18.59
CA LEU A 71 12.65 10.60 -17.39
C LEU A 71 12.29 11.83 -16.58
N ALA A 72 11.08 12.37 -16.83
CA ALA A 72 10.78 13.75 -16.51
C ALA A 72 11.02 13.85 -15.00
N GLN A 73 11.91 14.76 -14.59
CA GLN A 73 12.13 15.02 -13.19
C GLN A 73 10.74 15.18 -12.58
N ARG A 74 10.28 14.13 -11.92
CA ARG A 74 8.93 14.09 -11.36
C ARG A 74 8.87 15.22 -10.36
N LYS A 75 7.87 16.08 -10.49
CA LYS A 75 7.70 17.17 -9.53
C LYS A 75 7.74 16.57 -8.13
N PRO A 76 8.55 17.09 -7.20
CA PRO A 76 8.66 16.55 -5.85
C PRO A 76 7.31 16.40 -5.14
N GLU A 77 6.33 17.23 -5.50
CA GLU A 77 4.96 17.21 -4.96
C GLU A 77 4.05 16.17 -5.63
N SER A 78 4.50 15.51 -6.71
CA SER A 78 3.73 14.44 -7.31
C SER A 78 3.72 13.20 -6.40
N LEU A 79 2.63 12.42 -6.42
CA LEU A 79 2.54 11.17 -5.64
C LEU A 79 3.75 10.26 -5.86
N ALA A 80 4.25 10.20 -7.10
CA ALA A 80 5.44 9.43 -7.42
C ALA A 80 6.71 10.03 -6.83
N GLY A 81 6.85 11.37 -6.80
CA GLY A 81 7.98 12.05 -6.14
C GLY A 81 7.96 11.89 -4.63
N VAL A 82 6.77 11.94 -4.02
CA VAL A 82 6.58 11.64 -2.59
C VAL A 82 7.00 10.20 -2.30
N ALA A 83 6.49 9.22 -3.07
CA ALA A 83 6.85 7.82 -2.90
C ALA A 83 8.36 7.59 -3.01
N GLU A 84 9.03 8.17 -4.03
CA GLU A 84 10.48 8.05 -4.25
C GLU A 84 11.30 8.54 -3.04
N ARG A 85 10.85 9.61 -2.38
CA ARG A 85 11.53 10.14 -1.18
C ARG A 85 11.36 9.26 0.05
N VAL A 86 10.18 8.67 0.24
CA VAL A 86 9.82 7.93 1.46
C VAL A 86 10.24 6.45 1.40
N LEU A 87 10.16 5.82 0.23
CA LEU A 87 10.44 4.39 0.05
C LEU A 87 11.80 3.92 0.63
N PRO A 88 12.91 4.69 0.54
CA PRO A 88 14.18 4.28 1.15
C PRO A 88 14.13 4.13 2.68
N SER A 89 13.11 4.72 3.32
CA SER A 89 12.92 4.67 4.77
C SER A 89 11.92 3.59 5.20
N VAL A 90 11.27 2.89 4.24
CA VAL A 90 10.30 1.82 4.52
C VAL A 90 11.00 0.47 4.44
N VAL A 91 10.64 -0.43 5.34
CA VAL A 91 11.28 -1.74 5.48
C VAL A 91 10.22 -2.83 5.62
N THR A 92 10.59 -4.05 5.20
CA THR A 92 9.84 -5.27 5.57
C THR A 92 10.34 -5.77 6.92
N VAL A 93 9.44 -6.06 7.82
CA VAL A 93 9.73 -6.67 9.13
C VAL A 93 9.31 -8.13 9.10
N ARG A 94 10.23 -9.03 9.46
CA ARG A 94 9.98 -10.47 9.53
C ARG A 94 10.29 -10.98 10.93
N VAL A 95 9.38 -11.75 11.46
CA VAL A 95 9.52 -12.37 12.80
C VAL A 95 9.22 -13.84 12.69
N SER A 96 10.18 -14.66 13.11
CA SER A 96 9.99 -16.12 13.19
C SER A 96 9.44 -16.51 14.57
N SER A 97 8.39 -17.29 14.59
CA SER A 97 7.77 -17.86 15.77
C SER A 97 7.62 -19.38 15.62
N LEU A 98 7.20 -20.07 16.66
CA LEU A 98 6.91 -21.52 16.61
C LEU A 98 5.77 -21.86 15.64
N GLY A 99 4.89 -20.88 15.34
CA GLY A 99 3.75 -21.05 14.42
C GLY A 99 4.04 -20.64 12.96
N GLY A 100 5.27 -20.21 12.65
CA GLY A 100 5.63 -19.75 11.31
C GLY A 100 6.33 -18.40 11.30
N THR A 101 6.40 -17.78 10.12
CA THR A 101 6.97 -16.45 9.95
C THR A 101 5.84 -15.43 9.78
N SER A 102 5.79 -14.43 10.66
CA SER A 102 4.97 -13.23 10.48
C SER A 102 5.74 -12.22 9.64
N GLU A 103 5.05 -11.56 8.72
CA GLU A 103 5.63 -10.51 7.87
C GLU A 103 4.72 -9.28 7.87
N GLY A 104 5.33 -8.10 7.98
CA GLY A 104 4.67 -6.82 7.90
C GLY A 104 5.65 -5.74 7.46
N SER A 105 5.25 -4.51 7.58
CA SER A 105 6.05 -3.34 7.25
C SER A 105 6.55 -2.61 8.49
N GLY A 106 7.52 -1.75 8.30
CA GLY A 106 7.98 -0.77 9.27
C GLY A 106 8.60 0.42 8.57
N PHE A 107 9.01 1.41 9.33
CA PHE A 107 9.76 2.54 8.81
C PHE A 107 10.83 3.01 9.79
N ILE A 108 11.93 3.48 9.23
CA ILE A 108 13.10 3.94 9.99
C ILE A 108 12.74 5.25 10.69
N ALA A 109 12.69 5.24 12.02
CA ALA A 109 12.32 6.38 12.85
C ALA A 109 13.53 7.25 13.24
N SER A 110 14.74 6.66 13.27
CA SER A 110 15.96 7.38 13.67
C SER A 110 17.20 6.85 12.94
N ALA A 111 18.20 7.70 12.76
CA ALA A 111 19.44 7.38 12.06
C ALA A 111 20.28 6.31 12.78
N ASP A 112 20.06 6.11 14.07
CA ASP A 112 20.73 5.10 14.89
C ASP A 112 20.05 3.72 14.80
N GLY A 113 18.95 3.59 14.03
CA GLY A 113 18.35 2.32 13.64
C GLY A 113 17.11 1.88 14.40
N HIS A 114 16.38 2.80 15.03
CA HIS A 114 15.05 2.48 15.53
C HIS A 114 14.06 2.44 14.36
N VAL A 115 13.25 1.40 14.34
CA VAL A 115 12.18 1.20 13.34
C VAL A 115 10.86 1.06 14.09
N ILE A 116 9.86 1.80 13.64
CA ILE A 116 8.48 1.68 14.14
C ILE A 116 7.74 0.66 13.27
N THR A 117 6.95 -0.19 13.92
CA THR A 117 6.05 -1.15 13.30
C THR A 117 4.82 -1.38 14.19
N ASN A 118 3.90 -2.24 13.78
CA ASN A 118 2.80 -2.65 14.68
C ASN A 118 3.24 -3.73 15.68
N ASP A 119 2.58 -3.73 16.83
CA ASP A 119 2.74 -4.80 17.84
C ASP A 119 2.42 -6.18 17.28
N HIS A 120 1.27 -6.32 16.57
CA HIS A 120 0.85 -7.60 16.02
C HIS A 120 1.81 -8.18 14.98
N VAL A 121 2.67 -7.35 14.35
CA VAL A 121 3.71 -7.81 13.41
C VAL A 121 4.83 -8.55 14.15
N VAL A 122 5.16 -8.11 15.38
CA VAL A 122 6.24 -8.69 16.19
C VAL A 122 5.74 -9.61 17.30
N ALA A 123 4.44 -9.66 17.53
CA ALA A 123 3.83 -10.50 18.58
C ALA A 123 4.10 -11.98 18.33
N GLY A 124 4.30 -12.72 19.43
CA GLY A 124 4.58 -14.16 19.39
C GLY A 124 6.00 -14.55 18.95
N GLY A 125 6.84 -13.58 18.61
CA GLY A 125 8.25 -13.80 18.32
C GLY A 125 9.10 -13.98 19.57
N SER A 126 10.31 -14.51 19.39
CA SER A 126 11.31 -14.71 20.46
C SER A 126 12.07 -13.44 20.85
N GLY A 127 11.56 -12.25 20.52
CA GLY A 127 12.26 -10.96 20.67
C GLY A 127 13.28 -10.68 19.56
N LYS A 128 13.42 -11.59 18.61
CA LYS A 128 14.30 -11.45 17.42
C LYS A 128 13.47 -11.23 16.18
N ALA A 129 13.89 -10.26 15.37
CA ALA A 129 13.30 -9.94 14.09
C ALA A 129 14.40 -9.85 13.03
N SER A 130 14.02 -9.81 11.77
CA SER A 130 14.87 -9.39 10.66
C SER A 130 14.17 -8.29 9.88
N VAL A 131 14.97 -7.38 9.36
CA VAL A 131 14.49 -6.25 8.55
C VAL A 131 15.09 -6.38 7.18
N VAL A 132 14.25 -6.28 6.15
CA VAL A 132 14.69 -6.17 4.75
C VAL A 132 14.49 -4.73 4.30
N PHE A 133 15.56 -4.10 3.83
CA PHE A 133 15.56 -2.72 3.37
C PHE A 133 15.15 -2.62 1.90
N ASN A 134 14.85 -1.40 1.47
CA ASN A 134 14.44 -1.12 0.09
C ASN A 134 15.49 -1.52 -0.97
N ASP A 135 16.76 -1.57 -0.60
CA ASP A 135 17.86 -2.04 -1.46
C ASP A 135 17.99 -3.58 -1.54
N GLY A 136 17.08 -4.31 -0.92
CA GLY A 136 17.07 -5.77 -0.84
C GLY A 136 18.02 -6.35 0.21
N SER A 137 18.86 -5.55 0.83
CA SER A 137 19.73 -6.00 1.92
C SER A 137 18.91 -6.30 3.18
N SER A 138 19.42 -7.17 4.05
CA SER A 138 18.76 -7.52 5.30
C SER A 138 19.68 -7.34 6.50
N ALA A 139 19.09 -7.07 7.66
CA ALA A 139 19.79 -7.00 8.93
C ALA A 139 18.99 -7.68 10.04
N ALA A 140 19.66 -8.25 11.01
CA ALA A 140 19.02 -8.71 12.24
C ALA A 140 18.55 -7.50 13.05
N ALA A 141 17.41 -7.67 13.71
CA ALA A 141 16.81 -6.68 14.58
C ALA A 141 16.43 -7.30 15.93
N THR A 142 16.37 -6.47 16.96
CA THR A 142 15.87 -6.85 18.28
C THR A 142 14.65 -6.00 18.63
N VAL A 143 13.66 -6.60 19.28
CA VAL A 143 12.50 -5.86 19.80
C VAL A 143 12.95 -5.07 21.03
N VAL A 144 12.85 -3.73 20.96
CA VAL A 144 13.15 -2.82 22.06
C VAL A 144 12.01 -2.84 23.08
N GLY A 145 10.79 -2.83 22.58
CA GLY A 145 9.58 -2.94 23.36
C GLY A 145 8.34 -2.87 22.48
N GLN A 146 7.21 -3.12 23.08
CA GLN A 146 5.91 -3.17 22.39
C GLN A 146 4.79 -2.69 23.30
N ASP A 147 3.75 -2.14 22.70
CA ASP A 147 2.51 -1.79 23.38
C ASP A 147 1.32 -2.41 22.63
N PRO A 148 0.84 -3.56 23.08
CA PRO A 148 -0.28 -4.26 22.45
C PRO A 148 -1.56 -3.45 22.37
N GLU A 149 -1.79 -2.50 23.30
CA GLU A 149 -3.03 -1.73 23.34
C GLU A 149 -3.07 -0.60 22.33
N SER A 150 -1.93 0.02 22.00
CA SER A 150 -1.82 1.00 20.91
C SER A 150 -1.41 0.39 19.58
N ASP A 151 -1.12 -0.91 19.55
CA ASP A 151 -0.61 -1.65 18.39
C ASP A 151 0.69 -1.07 17.82
N ILE A 152 1.59 -0.60 18.69
CA ILE A 152 2.89 -0.05 18.31
C ILE A 152 4.02 -0.90 18.90
N ALA A 153 5.03 -1.18 18.10
CA ALA A 153 6.27 -1.78 18.52
C ALA A 153 7.48 -1.02 17.98
N VAL A 154 8.58 -1.10 18.69
CA VAL A 154 9.87 -0.54 18.28
C VAL A 154 10.89 -1.67 18.20
N ILE A 155 11.56 -1.75 17.06
CA ILE A 155 12.67 -2.67 16.86
C ILE A 155 13.95 -1.88 16.56
N LYS A 156 15.10 -2.48 16.85
CA LYS A 156 16.43 -1.87 16.69
C LYS A 156 17.25 -2.70 15.73
N VAL A 157 17.80 -2.04 14.71
CA VAL A 157 18.78 -2.62 13.78
C VAL A 157 20.15 -1.98 14.01
N SER A 158 21.22 -2.79 13.88
CA SER A 158 22.60 -2.31 13.95
C SER A 158 23.12 -2.04 12.54
N ARG A 159 22.73 -0.88 11.96
CA ARG A 159 23.14 -0.44 10.63
C ARG A 159 23.35 1.07 10.62
N THR A 160 24.36 1.55 9.89
CA THR A 160 24.66 2.96 9.65
C THR A 160 24.14 3.44 8.29
N GLY A 161 24.10 4.75 8.08
CA GLY A 161 23.66 5.34 6.80
C GLY A 161 22.17 5.24 6.54
N LEU A 162 21.37 4.98 7.58
CA LEU A 162 19.93 4.91 7.47
C LEU A 162 19.33 6.29 7.21
N ARG A 163 18.24 6.33 6.45
CA ARG A 163 17.45 7.53 6.20
C ARG A 163 16.17 7.45 7.04
N PRO A 164 16.04 8.23 8.13
CA PRO A 164 14.80 8.31 8.88
C PRO A 164 13.71 9.00 8.06
N VAL A 165 12.44 8.67 8.37
CA VAL A 165 11.30 9.41 7.86
C VAL A 165 11.24 10.81 8.45
N GLU A 166 10.57 11.72 7.75
CA GLU A 166 10.10 12.99 8.33
C GLU A 166 8.75 12.74 9.00
N PHE A 167 8.60 13.21 10.24
CA PHE A 167 7.34 13.12 10.96
C PHE A 167 6.49 14.36 10.68
N GLY A 168 5.23 14.13 10.35
CA GLY A 168 4.20 15.16 10.26
C GLY A 168 3.51 15.39 11.60
N ASP A 169 2.33 16.00 11.51
CA ASP A 169 1.43 16.26 12.64
C ASP A 169 0.04 15.71 12.33
N SER A 170 -0.34 14.62 13.00
CA SER A 170 -1.65 14.00 12.80
C SER A 170 -2.83 14.82 13.32
N ASP A 171 -2.59 15.80 14.19
CA ASP A 171 -3.64 16.66 14.71
C ASP A 171 -3.94 17.84 13.77
N ALA A 172 -3.05 18.12 12.81
CA ALA A 172 -3.25 19.11 11.76
C ALA A 172 -4.01 18.59 10.52
N LEU A 173 -4.28 17.28 10.45
CA LEU A 173 -4.97 16.68 9.32
C LEU A 173 -6.43 17.14 9.23
N ALA A 174 -6.91 17.29 8.00
CA ALA A 174 -8.31 17.52 7.67
C ALA A 174 -8.88 16.38 6.79
N VAL A 175 -10.18 16.15 6.89
CA VAL A 175 -10.88 15.25 5.96
C VAL A 175 -10.76 15.80 4.55
N GLY A 176 -10.33 14.95 3.61
CA GLY A 176 -10.03 15.31 2.23
C GLY A 176 -8.54 15.51 1.93
N ASP A 177 -7.67 15.57 2.95
CA ASP A 177 -6.22 15.67 2.72
C ASP A 177 -5.71 14.44 1.97
N PRO A 178 -4.85 14.61 0.92
CA PRO A 178 -4.29 13.49 0.20
C PRO A 178 -3.27 12.75 1.05
N VAL A 179 -3.33 11.42 1.02
CA VAL A 179 -2.40 10.55 1.73
C VAL A 179 -1.94 9.37 0.87
N LEU A 180 -0.74 8.85 1.19
CA LEU A 180 -0.21 7.62 0.63
C LEU A 180 0.01 6.62 1.75
N ALA A 181 -0.56 5.43 1.60
CA ALA A 181 -0.22 4.29 2.44
C ALA A 181 0.92 3.50 1.77
N ILE A 182 2.02 3.31 2.50
CA ILE A 182 3.21 2.66 1.97
C ILE A 182 3.50 1.42 2.82
N GLY A 183 3.92 0.35 2.16
CA GLY A 183 4.29 -0.90 2.81
C GLY A 183 5.13 -1.79 1.91
N SER A 184 5.50 -2.95 2.43
CA SER A 184 6.30 -3.96 1.75
C SER A 184 5.68 -5.35 1.95
N PRO A 185 4.46 -5.59 1.39
CA PRO A 185 3.75 -6.84 1.56
C PRO A 185 4.39 -7.98 0.77
N LEU A 186 4.39 -9.20 1.33
CA LEU A 186 4.73 -10.46 0.66
C LEU A 186 6.08 -10.45 -0.08
N SER A 187 7.11 -9.81 0.49
CA SER A 187 8.42 -9.62 -0.17
C SER A 187 8.32 -8.85 -1.52
N LEU A 188 7.16 -8.31 -1.84
CA LEU A 188 6.98 -7.33 -2.91
C LEU A 188 7.36 -5.97 -2.32
N ALA A 189 8.65 -5.65 -2.36
CA ALA A 189 9.14 -4.36 -1.91
C ALA A 189 8.33 -3.24 -2.59
N ASN A 190 7.93 -2.23 -1.78
CA ASN A 190 7.43 -0.97 -2.31
C ASN A 190 6.00 -0.97 -2.87
N THR A 191 5.03 -1.44 -2.10
CA THR A 191 3.62 -1.18 -2.39
C THR A 191 3.26 0.23 -1.92
N VAL A 192 2.73 1.04 -2.83
CA VAL A 192 2.23 2.39 -2.57
C VAL A 192 0.79 2.48 -3.05
N THR A 193 -0.10 2.90 -2.17
CA THR A 193 -1.49 3.17 -2.52
C THR A 193 -1.84 4.60 -2.14
N ALA A 194 -2.68 5.27 -2.93
CA ALA A 194 -3.09 6.66 -2.74
C ALA A 194 -4.57 6.73 -2.36
N GLY A 195 -4.89 7.69 -1.53
CA GLY A 195 -6.25 8.01 -1.11
C GLY A 195 -6.30 9.36 -0.41
N ILE A 196 -7.35 9.56 0.37
CA ILE A 196 -7.56 10.75 1.20
C ILE A 196 -7.80 10.36 2.66
N VAL A 197 -7.71 11.32 3.54
CA VAL A 197 -8.27 11.21 4.90
C VAL A 197 -9.78 11.21 4.78
N SER A 198 -10.42 10.05 5.00
CA SER A 198 -11.87 9.88 4.92
C SER A 198 -12.59 10.31 6.21
N ALA A 199 -11.95 10.10 7.36
CA ALA A 199 -12.42 10.54 8.67
C ALA A 199 -11.27 10.60 9.67
N LEU A 200 -11.44 11.37 10.73
CA LEU A 200 -10.53 11.46 11.86
C LEU A 200 -11.18 10.90 13.12
N ASP A 201 -10.31 10.43 14.02
CA ASP A 201 -10.70 9.92 15.35
C ASP A 201 -11.79 8.83 15.28
N ARG A 202 -11.73 7.96 14.30
CA ARG A 202 -12.60 6.78 14.30
C ARG A 202 -12.19 5.86 15.44
N THR A 203 -13.11 5.65 16.35
CA THR A 203 -12.89 4.68 17.42
C THR A 203 -12.80 3.30 16.85
N MET A 204 -11.63 2.71 17.03
CA MET A 204 -11.37 1.33 16.64
C MET A 204 -11.20 0.48 17.87
N GLN A 205 -11.90 -0.66 17.87
CA GLN A 205 -11.67 -1.75 18.78
C GLN A 205 -11.19 -2.93 17.94
N ALA A 206 -9.97 -3.36 18.15
CA ALA A 206 -9.38 -4.49 17.47
C ALA A 206 -8.76 -5.45 18.50
N GLY A 207 -8.74 -6.74 18.18
CA GLY A 207 -8.13 -7.76 19.03
C GLY A 207 -8.35 -9.14 18.42
N GLU A 208 -7.43 -10.05 18.68
CA GLU A 208 -7.63 -11.47 18.40
C GLU A 208 -8.48 -12.08 19.51
N PRO A 209 -9.26 -13.16 19.24
CA PRO A 209 -9.99 -13.88 20.28
C PRO A 209 -9.04 -14.33 21.42
N GLY A 210 -9.28 -13.83 22.64
CA GLY A 210 -8.43 -14.12 23.80
C GLY A 210 -7.16 -13.29 23.92
N GLY A 211 -6.89 -12.39 22.99
CA GLY A 211 -5.77 -11.45 23.00
C GLY A 211 -6.12 -10.08 23.60
N PRO A 212 -5.15 -9.17 23.71
CA PRO A 212 -5.38 -7.82 24.20
C PRO A 212 -6.30 -7.06 23.26
N VAL A 213 -7.25 -6.31 23.85
CA VAL A 213 -8.13 -5.42 23.09
C VAL A 213 -7.42 -4.10 22.85
N ARG A 214 -7.32 -3.70 21.61
CA ARG A 214 -6.72 -2.45 21.17
C ARG A 214 -7.79 -1.38 21.06
N TYR A 215 -7.48 -0.18 21.57
CA TYR A 215 -8.37 0.98 21.46
C TYR A 215 -7.58 2.17 20.97
N TYR A 216 -7.89 2.68 19.81
CA TYR A 216 -7.29 3.90 19.30
C TYR A 216 -8.24 4.72 18.43
N ALA A 217 -8.04 6.02 18.46
CA ALA A 217 -8.78 6.98 17.64
C ALA A 217 -8.08 7.07 16.27
N ALA A 218 -8.52 6.25 15.33
CA ALA A 218 -7.84 6.05 14.05
C ALA A 218 -8.08 7.18 13.06
N ILE A 219 -7.09 7.40 12.19
CA ILE A 219 -7.26 8.06 10.89
C ILE A 219 -7.88 7.02 9.95
N GLN A 220 -9.03 7.32 9.38
CA GLN A 220 -9.64 6.50 8.32
C GLN A 220 -9.21 7.04 6.96
N THR A 221 -8.85 6.14 6.04
CA THR A 221 -8.50 6.47 4.65
C THR A 221 -9.11 5.45 3.69
N ASP A 222 -9.31 5.83 2.44
CA ASP A 222 -9.67 4.95 1.34
C ASP A 222 -8.44 4.43 0.56
N ALA A 223 -7.23 4.90 0.90
CA ALA A 223 -6.00 4.28 0.43
C ALA A 223 -5.99 2.80 0.81
N ALA A 224 -5.74 1.91 -0.16
CA ALA A 224 -5.82 0.47 0.07
C ALA A 224 -4.71 -0.01 1.03
N VAL A 225 -5.09 -0.42 2.23
CA VAL A 225 -4.21 -1.08 3.21
C VAL A 225 -4.63 -2.55 3.30
N ASN A 226 -3.73 -3.44 2.91
CA ASN A 226 -3.91 -4.89 2.92
C ASN A 226 -2.86 -5.55 3.81
N HIS A 227 -2.97 -6.87 4.03
CA HIS A 227 -1.96 -7.66 4.73
C HIS A 227 -0.55 -7.37 4.17
N GLY A 228 0.40 -7.11 5.06
CA GLY A 228 1.75 -6.72 4.75
C GLY A 228 2.01 -5.21 4.76
N ASN A 229 0.99 -4.35 4.58
CA ASN A 229 1.14 -2.89 4.75
C ASN A 229 1.10 -2.47 6.23
N SER A 230 0.63 -3.34 7.15
CA SER A 230 0.61 -3.09 8.59
C SER A 230 2.00 -2.75 9.11
N GLY A 231 2.10 -1.69 9.90
CA GLY A 231 3.35 -1.14 10.45
C GLY A 231 4.06 -0.16 9.52
N GLY A 232 3.70 -0.11 8.23
CA GLY A 232 4.22 0.88 7.29
C GLY A 232 3.64 2.28 7.53
N PRO A 233 4.24 3.34 6.94
CA PRO A 233 3.78 4.69 7.15
C PRO A 233 2.56 5.05 6.29
N LEU A 234 1.65 5.84 6.86
CA LEU A 234 0.72 6.70 6.13
C LEU A 234 1.37 8.08 6.06
N VAL A 235 1.56 8.62 4.85
CA VAL A 235 2.24 9.91 4.65
C VAL A 235 1.31 10.93 3.99
N ASP A 236 1.54 12.21 4.31
CA ASP A 236 0.86 13.34 3.67
C ASP A 236 1.42 13.67 2.28
N GLY A 237 0.84 14.64 1.58
CA GLY A 237 1.29 15.11 0.28
C GLY A 237 2.72 15.68 0.25
N ALA A 238 3.30 16.01 1.40
CA ALA A 238 4.69 16.43 1.55
C ALA A 238 5.65 15.25 1.83
N GLY A 239 5.15 14.03 2.04
CA GLY A 239 5.94 12.85 2.37
C GLY A 239 6.26 12.69 3.85
N ARG A 240 5.60 13.46 4.72
CA ARG A 240 5.76 13.36 6.17
C ARG A 240 4.81 12.29 6.71
N VAL A 241 5.30 11.46 7.62
CA VAL A 241 4.49 10.41 8.24
C VAL A 241 3.45 11.03 9.16
N VAL A 242 2.18 10.74 8.90
CA VAL A 242 1.02 11.20 9.66
C VAL A 242 0.29 10.06 10.38
N GLY A 243 0.63 8.80 10.05
CA GLY A 243 0.07 7.63 10.74
C GLY A 243 0.89 6.37 10.52
N VAL A 244 0.55 5.33 11.27
CA VAL A 244 1.05 3.96 11.12
C VAL A 244 -0.09 3.10 10.61
N ASN A 245 0.04 2.55 9.41
CA ASN A 245 -0.98 1.68 8.81
C ASN A 245 -1.25 0.49 9.73
N SER A 246 -2.51 0.19 9.99
CA SER A 246 -2.91 -0.99 10.76
C SER A 246 -4.01 -1.71 10.00
N THR A 247 -3.72 -2.93 9.57
CA THR A 247 -4.72 -3.80 8.94
C THR A 247 -5.58 -4.40 10.05
N ILE A 248 -6.67 -3.73 10.34
CA ILE A 248 -7.71 -4.30 11.18
C ILE A 248 -8.43 -5.33 10.32
N LYS A 249 -8.66 -6.54 10.86
CA LYS A 249 -9.50 -7.52 10.18
C LYS A 249 -10.79 -6.81 9.76
N SER A 250 -10.94 -6.65 8.45
CA SER A 250 -12.16 -6.13 7.83
C SER A 250 -13.37 -6.81 8.47
N LEU A 251 -14.46 -6.09 8.62
CA LEU A 251 -15.78 -6.59 9.04
C LEU A 251 -16.33 -7.62 8.04
N VAL A 252 -15.62 -8.73 7.86
CA VAL A 252 -16.02 -9.83 6.98
C VAL A 252 -16.37 -11.02 7.82
N ALA A 253 -17.56 -11.55 7.55
CA ALA A 253 -18.04 -12.81 8.13
C ALA A 253 -16.99 -13.92 7.98
N GLU A 254 -16.90 -14.78 8.99
CA GLU A 254 -15.96 -15.90 9.02
C GLU A 254 -15.90 -16.64 7.69
N GLY A 255 -14.71 -16.73 7.10
CA GLY A 255 -14.44 -17.58 5.95
C GLY A 255 -14.15 -16.89 4.62
N GLN A 256 -14.12 -15.57 4.52
CA GLN A 256 -13.71 -14.87 3.30
C GLN A 256 -12.42 -14.05 3.54
N GLU A 257 -11.42 -14.20 2.66
CA GLU A 257 -10.30 -13.27 2.57
C GLU A 257 -10.82 -11.91 2.10
N ALA A 258 -10.97 -10.98 3.02
CA ALA A 258 -11.42 -9.65 2.70
C ALA A 258 -10.26 -8.83 2.14
N GLY A 259 -10.33 -8.53 0.86
CA GLY A 259 -9.60 -7.40 0.29
C GLY A 259 -10.11 -6.07 0.87
N ASN A 260 -9.32 -5.01 0.73
CA ASN A 260 -9.71 -3.66 1.12
C ASN A 260 -10.96 -3.22 0.35
N ILE A 261 -12.02 -2.86 1.06
CA ILE A 261 -13.30 -2.37 0.52
C ILE A 261 -13.41 -0.84 0.52
N GLY A 262 -12.27 -0.12 0.55
CA GLY A 262 -12.24 1.35 0.68
C GLY A 262 -12.29 1.83 2.14
N LEU A 263 -12.06 0.93 3.10
CA LEU A 263 -11.96 1.26 4.52
C LEU A 263 -10.62 0.77 5.06
N ALA A 264 -9.75 1.71 5.35
CA ALA A 264 -8.44 1.46 5.96
C ALA A 264 -8.22 2.41 7.13
N PHE A 265 -7.37 2.02 8.05
CA PHE A 265 -7.14 2.74 9.27
C PHE A 265 -5.64 2.88 9.54
N ALA A 266 -5.27 4.01 10.16
CA ALA A 266 -3.92 4.23 10.63
C ALA A 266 -3.94 4.82 12.05
N ILE A 267 -2.96 4.42 12.85
CA ILE A 267 -2.72 4.97 14.18
C ILE A 267 -2.10 6.36 14.02
N PRO A 268 -2.65 7.42 14.64
CA PRO A 268 -2.12 8.78 14.50
C PRO A 268 -0.64 8.86 14.89
N ILE A 269 0.16 9.57 14.09
CA ILE A 269 1.61 9.61 14.32
C ILE A 269 2.01 10.30 15.62
N ASN A 270 1.25 11.28 16.09
CA ASN A 270 1.53 11.94 17.35
C ASN A 270 1.43 10.94 18.52
N GLN A 271 0.44 10.05 18.50
CA GLN A 271 0.34 8.94 19.45
C GLN A 271 1.49 7.94 19.28
N ALA A 272 1.77 7.50 18.05
CA ALA A 272 2.83 6.53 17.78
C ALA A 272 4.21 7.05 18.19
N LYS A 273 4.53 8.33 17.92
CA LYS A 273 5.78 8.96 18.35
C LYS A 273 5.94 8.94 19.87
N ARG A 274 4.89 9.34 20.59
CA ARG A 274 4.91 9.34 22.06
C ARG A 274 5.16 7.93 22.60
N VAL A 275 4.40 6.95 22.16
CA VAL A 275 4.57 5.54 22.54
C VAL A 275 5.98 5.04 22.21
N THR A 276 6.49 5.38 21.03
CA THR A 276 7.86 5.03 20.61
C THR A 276 8.92 5.64 21.55
N GLN A 277 8.77 6.93 21.91
CA GLN A 277 9.70 7.61 22.83
C GLN A 277 9.67 6.98 24.22
N ASP A 278 8.51 6.64 24.74
CA ASP A 278 8.37 5.95 26.01
C ASP A 278 9.05 4.57 25.96
N ILE A 279 8.82 3.79 24.92
CA ILE A 279 9.44 2.47 24.72
C ILE A 279 10.97 2.57 24.65
N ILE A 280 11.51 3.53 23.86
CA ILE A 280 12.96 3.74 23.76
C ILE A 280 13.57 4.14 25.10
N GLY A 281 12.89 5.03 25.85
CA GLY A 281 13.39 5.54 27.11
C GLY A 281 13.28 4.58 28.29
N THR A 282 12.22 3.78 28.34
CA THR A 282 11.86 2.99 29.53
C THR A 282 11.58 1.51 29.26
N GLY A 283 11.55 1.09 28.01
CA GLY A 283 11.13 -0.24 27.56
C GLY A 283 9.61 -0.47 27.54
N LYS A 284 8.82 0.50 28.00
CA LYS A 284 7.35 0.39 28.12
C LYS A 284 6.66 1.70 27.76
N ALA A 285 5.48 1.60 27.14
CA ALA A 285 4.63 2.76 26.91
C ALA A 285 3.88 3.16 28.18
N ARG A 286 3.78 4.46 28.43
CA ARG A 286 2.90 5.01 29.46
C ARG A 286 1.53 5.28 28.85
N ARG A 287 0.48 4.72 29.45
CA ARG A 287 -0.88 4.96 29.00
C ARG A 287 -1.41 6.28 29.55
N THR A 288 -2.16 6.97 28.74
CA THR A 288 -2.88 8.17 29.20
C THR A 288 -4.23 7.74 29.75
N VAL A 289 -4.54 8.22 30.94
CA VAL A 289 -5.77 7.89 31.66
C VAL A 289 -6.49 9.15 32.15
N ILE A 290 -7.83 9.01 32.27
CA ILE A 290 -8.69 10.04 32.88
C ILE A 290 -8.93 9.76 34.36
N GLY A 291 -8.55 8.59 34.87
CA GLY A 291 -8.77 8.18 36.26
C GLY A 291 -10.24 7.86 36.56
N ALA A 292 -10.92 7.21 35.60
CA ALA A 292 -12.29 6.74 35.77
C ALA A 292 -12.52 5.45 34.99
N GLN A 293 -13.45 4.63 35.49
CA GLN A 293 -13.96 3.47 34.77
C GLN A 293 -15.26 3.82 34.09
N VAL A 294 -15.39 3.38 32.84
CA VAL A 294 -16.61 3.57 32.05
C VAL A 294 -17.56 2.42 32.23
N GLY A 295 -18.87 2.68 32.21
CA GLY A 295 -19.93 1.68 32.31
C GLY A 295 -19.96 0.77 31.07
N GLY A 296 -20.54 -0.42 31.23
CA GLY A 296 -20.73 -1.36 30.13
C GLY A 296 -21.69 -0.86 29.04
N PRO A 297 -21.77 -1.59 27.89
CA PRO A 297 -22.67 -1.27 26.79
C PRO A 297 -24.13 -1.24 27.29
N GLY A 298 -24.89 -0.22 26.90
CA GLY A 298 -26.28 -0.01 27.30
C GLY A 298 -26.53 1.11 28.33
N ALA A 299 -25.49 1.74 28.86
CA ALA A 299 -25.64 2.93 29.73
C ALA A 299 -26.17 4.16 28.97
N GLY A 300 -26.43 4.04 27.65
CA GLY A 300 -26.64 5.16 26.77
C GLY A 300 -27.93 5.24 25.97
N ALA A 301 -29.09 4.80 26.49
CA ALA A 301 -30.37 5.12 25.83
C ALA A 301 -30.63 6.63 25.65
N SER A 302 -29.84 7.48 26.31
CA SER A 302 -29.90 8.96 26.22
C SER A 302 -28.59 9.57 25.68
N GLY A 303 -27.71 8.80 25.04
CA GLY A 303 -26.39 9.25 24.55
C GLY A 303 -25.39 9.53 25.68
N GLY A 304 -24.11 9.36 25.36
CA GLY A 304 -23.01 9.63 26.29
C GLY A 304 -22.49 8.39 27.03
N VAL A 305 -21.37 8.56 27.73
CA VAL A 305 -20.63 7.51 28.43
C VAL A 305 -20.72 7.73 29.94
N ARG A 306 -21.33 6.78 30.64
CA ARG A 306 -21.47 6.86 32.11
C ARG A 306 -20.17 6.48 32.79
N LEU A 307 -19.76 7.26 33.80
CA LEU A 307 -18.68 6.90 34.71
C LEU A 307 -19.19 5.90 35.75
N ALA A 308 -18.68 4.69 35.75
CA ALA A 308 -19.01 3.63 36.68
C ALA A 308 -18.22 3.73 37.99
N ALA A 309 -16.95 4.19 37.90
CA ALA A 309 -16.10 4.49 39.03
C ALA A 309 -15.21 5.70 38.69
N VAL A 310 -14.80 6.43 39.72
CA VAL A 310 -13.86 7.56 39.62
C VAL A 310 -12.80 7.34 40.68
N GLU A 311 -11.53 7.35 40.26
CA GLU A 311 -10.37 7.22 41.16
C GLU A 311 -10.26 8.47 42.05
N PRO A 312 -10.25 8.34 43.41
CA PRO A 312 -10.30 9.50 44.31
C PRO A 312 -9.20 10.53 44.10
N SER A 313 -8.00 10.10 43.71
CA SER A 313 -6.84 10.98 43.44
C SER A 313 -6.55 11.13 41.93
N GLY A 314 -7.44 10.61 41.06
CA GLY A 314 -7.28 10.64 39.63
C GLY A 314 -7.70 11.95 38.99
N PRO A 315 -7.35 12.19 37.71
CA PRO A 315 -7.67 13.39 36.95
C PRO A 315 -9.16 13.75 36.95
N ALA A 316 -10.05 12.78 36.79
CA ALA A 316 -11.50 12.99 36.77
C ALA A 316 -12.01 13.53 38.12
N ALA A 317 -11.54 12.96 39.22
CA ALA A 317 -11.90 13.45 40.57
C ALA A 317 -11.39 14.86 40.82
N GLY A 318 -10.15 15.16 40.43
CA GLY A 318 -9.55 16.51 40.54
C GLY A 318 -10.31 17.55 39.71
N ALA A 319 -10.95 17.15 38.63
CA ALA A 319 -11.80 17.97 37.75
C ALA A 319 -13.28 18.04 38.25
N GLY A 320 -13.61 17.42 39.39
CA GLY A 320 -14.95 17.44 39.97
C GLY A 320 -15.93 16.44 39.34
N LEU A 321 -15.48 15.55 38.48
CA LEU A 321 -16.33 14.46 37.93
C LEU A 321 -16.62 13.41 39.02
N ARG A 322 -17.79 12.78 38.95
CA ARG A 322 -18.29 11.84 39.94
C ARG A 322 -18.86 10.59 39.31
N VAL A 323 -18.95 9.53 40.08
CA VAL A 323 -19.67 8.31 39.68
C VAL A 323 -21.09 8.67 39.30
N GLY A 324 -21.56 8.13 38.18
CA GLY A 324 -22.89 8.39 37.63
C GLY A 324 -22.95 9.58 36.64
N ASP A 325 -21.93 10.43 36.56
CA ASP A 325 -21.85 11.44 35.49
C ASP A 325 -21.84 10.77 34.11
N VAL A 326 -22.50 11.39 33.15
CA VAL A 326 -22.55 10.91 31.75
C VAL A 326 -21.76 11.88 30.88
N ILE A 327 -20.62 11.43 30.39
CA ILE A 327 -19.77 12.22 29.48
C ILE A 327 -20.46 12.31 28.12
N LEU A 328 -20.75 13.51 27.68
CA LEU A 328 -21.44 13.78 26.42
C LEU A 328 -20.44 14.12 25.30
N LYS A 329 -19.39 14.89 25.63
CA LYS A 329 -18.35 15.26 24.66
C LYS A 329 -16.98 15.35 25.33
N LEU A 330 -15.93 15.04 24.55
CA LEU A 330 -14.52 15.28 24.85
C LEU A 330 -13.96 16.19 23.76
N ASN A 331 -13.42 17.37 24.13
CA ASN A 331 -12.96 18.40 23.19
C ASN A 331 -13.98 18.71 22.07
N GLY A 332 -15.26 18.82 22.42
CA GLY A 332 -16.37 19.08 21.49
C GLY A 332 -16.84 17.85 20.71
N ARG A 333 -16.13 16.72 20.75
CA ARG A 333 -16.47 15.49 20.05
C ARG A 333 -17.51 14.69 20.83
N PRO A 334 -18.64 14.30 20.23
CA PRO A 334 -19.66 13.48 20.88
C PRO A 334 -19.12 12.10 21.31
N MET A 335 -19.51 11.67 22.51
CA MET A 335 -19.26 10.34 23.04
C MET A 335 -20.53 9.51 22.96
N THR A 336 -20.48 8.38 22.28
CA THR A 336 -21.62 7.49 22.12
C THR A 336 -21.41 6.16 22.83
N GLU A 337 -20.22 5.63 22.76
CA GLU A 337 -19.83 4.34 23.32
C GLU A 337 -18.66 4.51 24.32
N PRO A 338 -18.56 3.62 25.30
CA PRO A 338 -17.43 3.61 26.25
C PRO A 338 -16.05 3.59 25.56
N THR A 339 -15.95 2.90 24.44
CA THR A 339 -14.77 2.79 23.60
C THR A 339 -14.32 4.14 23.04
N ASP A 340 -15.26 5.07 22.75
CA ASP A 340 -14.95 6.42 22.26
C ASP A 340 -14.11 7.18 23.29
N LEU A 341 -14.53 7.16 24.54
CA LEU A 341 -13.83 7.84 25.61
C LEU A 341 -12.43 7.24 25.84
N ILE A 342 -12.33 5.91 25.85
CA ILE A 342 -11.05 5.20 26.03
C ILE A 342 -10.08 5.56 24.91
N ALA A 343 -10.51 5.44 23.65
CA ALA A 343 -9.67 5.69 22.48
C ALA A 343 -9.19 7.14 22.41
N LEU A 344 -10.09 8.10 22.63
CA LEU A 344 -9.74 9.51 22.59
C LEU A 344 -8.82 9.93 23.76
N VAL A 345 -9.05 9.45 24.98
CA VAL A 345 -8.15 9.71 26.11
C VAL A 345 -6.74 9.18 25.81
N ARG A 346 -6.61 8.00 25.23
CA ARG A 346 -5.32 7.37 24.87
C ARG A 346 -4.60 8.08 23.72
N LYS A 347 -5.32 8.80 22.86
CA LYS A 347 -4.73 9.62 21.79
C LYS A 347 -3.84 10.72 22.37
N PHE A 348 -4.27 11.37 23.45
CA PHE A 348 -3.57 12.49 24.05
C PHE A 348 -2.36 12.07 24.90
N ALA A 349 -1.41 12.97 25.06
CA ALA A 349 -0.27 12.75 25.96
C ALA A 349 -0.70 12.95 27.43
N PRO A 350 -0.06 12.26 28.40
CA PRO A 350 -0.19 12.61 29.79
C PRO A 350 0.18 14.10 30.01
N GLY A 351 -0.60 14.80 30.83
CA GLY A 351 -0.47 16.24 31.04
C GLY A 351 -1.32 17.10 30.09
N SER A 352 -1.90 16.51 29.04
CA SER A 352 -2.83 17.23 28.16
C SER A 352 -4.09 17.63 28.92
N VAL A 353 -4.57 18.85 28.65
CA VAL A 353 -5.84 19.35 29.17
C VAL A 353 -6.92 19.12 28.13
N VAL A 354 -7.98 18.42 28.53
CA VAL A 354 -9.16 18.16 27.69
C VAL A 354 -10.40 18.76 28.28
N THR A 355 -11.28 19.30 27.43
CA THR A 355 -12.60 19.81 27.86
C THR A 355 -13.61 18.68 27.83
N VAL A 356 -14.33 18.49 28.92
CA VAL A 356 -15.36 17.46 29.09
C VAL A 356 -16.72 18.13 29.29
N GLU A 357 -17.65 17.92 28.34
CA GLU A 357 -19.06 18.21 28.53
C GLU A 357 -19.73 16.96 29.12
N TYR A 358 -20.39 17.12 30.25
CA TYR A 358 -21.04 16.00 30.94
C TYR A 358 -22.40 16.38 31.49
N ARG A 359 -23.21 15.38 31.77
CA ARG A 359 -24.52 15.52 32.39
C ARG A 359 -24.49 14.88 33.78
N ARG A 360 -24.96 15.66 34.78
CA ARG A 360 -25.19 15.21 36.16
C ARG A 360 -26.65 15.37 36.52
N GLY A 361 -27.40 14.29 36.63
CA GLY A 361 -28.87 14.36 36.71
C GLY A 361 -29.46 14.95 35.45
N ALA A 362 -30.16 16.10 35.59
CA ALA A 362 -30.74 16.86 34.47
C ALA A 362 -29.80 17.93 33.90
N ASP A 363 -28.77 18.33 34.65
CA ASP A 363 -27.91 19.48 34.33
C ASP A 363 -26.76 19.10 33.41
N ARG A 364 -26.50 19.95 32.39
CA ARG A 364 -25.31 19.88 31.56
C ARG A 364 -24.23 20.83 32.12
N GLN A 365 -23.02 20.34 32.20
CA GLN A 365 -21.88 21.03 32.76
C GLN A 365 -20.63 20.80 31.91
N ASN A 366 -19.66 21.69 32.03
CA ASN A 366 -18.34 21.58 31.41
C ASN A 366 -17.25 21.64 32.49
N THR A 367 -16.19 20.85 32.28
CA THR A 367 -15.00 20.93 33.11
C THR A 367 -13.75 20.67 32.26
N SER A 368 -12.60 21.11 32.75
CA SER A 368 -11.30 20.78 32.13
C SER A 368 -10.61 19.69 32.96
N VAL A 369 -10.16 18.66 32.30
CA VAL A 369 -9.46 17.54 32.93
C VAL A 369 -8.02 17.52 32.43
N THR A 370 -7.05 17.55 33.34
CA THR A 370 -5.65 17.30 33.01
C THR A 370 -5.40 15.79 33.09
N LEU A 371 -5.16 15.18 31.92
CA LEU A 371 -4.94 13.74 31.83
C LEU A 371 -3.62 13.33 32.49
N ALA A 372 -3.55 12.12 33.03
CA ALA A 372 -2.34 11.59 33.69
C ALA A 372 -1.79 10.34 32.97
N ALA A 373 -0.54 10.01 33.26
CA ALA A 373 -0.01 8.69 32.94
C ALA A 373 -0.60 7.64 33.89
N ASP A 374 -0.88 6.45 33.37
CA ASP A 374 -1.16 5.28 34.21
C ASP A 374 0.02 5.00 35.17
N ALA A 375 -0.27 4.75 36.42
CA ALA A 375 0.73 4.48 37.47
C ALA A 375 1.31 3.06 37.43
N LYS A 376 0.90 2.22 36.47
CA LYS A 376 1.30 0.79 36.40
C LYS A 376 2.54 0.54 35.56
#